data_2e3e70359572df919d4b4deabdbfd68d
#
_entry.id   2e3e70359572df919d4b4deabdbfd68d
#
_cell.length_a   1.000
_cell.length_b   1.000
_cell.length_c   1.000
_cell.angle_alpha   90.00
_cell.angle_beta   90.00
_cell.angle_gamma   90.00
#
_symmetry.space_group_name_H-M   'P 1'
#
loop_
_entity.id
_entity.type
_entity.pdbx_description
1 polymer ?
#
loop_
_entity_poly.entity_id
_entity_poly.type
_entity_poly.pdbx_seq_one_letter_code
_entity_poly.pdbx_strand_id
1 'polypeptide(L)'
;MMGIDLIQFMLVYAEITISSLTANVTMTPESLPLNHLPTPPIWRHMLAMLYDLLLILPLFMAATATWVAILGPTDSIAQPAVPRVLQWAGWLLIVILFFGIFWRRGGQTLGMQAWRIKLITQSGERPTWKQALIRVMGALLSATLFGLGYIWRFVSADNAYWHDRWSGTRLVLIPKKG
;
A
#
# COMPACT_ATOMS: atom_id res chain seq x y z
N MET A 1 15.42 15.67 56.52
CA MET A 1 15.15 16.74 55.54
C MET A 1 16.24 16.67 54.47
N MET A 2 16.01 15.91 53.40
CA MET A 2 16.96 15.69 52.33
C MET A 2 16.78 16.82 51.32
N GLY A 3 17.68 17.81 51.35
CA GLY A 3 17.81 18.77 50.27
C GLY A 3 18.54 18.11 49.12
N ILE A 4 17.82 17.81 48.02
CA ILE A 4 18.48 17.48 46.76
C ILE A 4 19.16 18.76 46.32
N ASP A 5 20.52 18.75 46.26
CA ASP A 5 21.29 19.88 45.80
C ASP A 5 20.82 20.34 44.45
N LEU A 6 20.53 21.64 44.30
CA LEU A 6 20.10 22.27 43.04
C LEU A 6 21.02 21.90 41.86
N ILE A 7 22.29 21.69 42.18
CA ILE A 7 23.33 21.27 41.24
C ILE A 7 23.07 19.85 40.73
N GLN A 8 22.69 18.91 41.60
CA GLN A 8 22.36 17.54 41.19
C GLN A 8 21.10 17.49 40.32
N PHE A 9 20.10 18.31 40.67
CA PHE A 9 18.89 18.41 39.84
C PHE A 9 19.21 18.99 38.45
N MET A 10 20.05 20.03 38.36
CA MET A 10 20.48 20.60 37.07
C MET A 10 21.33 19.63 36.25
N LEU A 11 22.19 18.83 36.86
CA LEU A 11 23.00 17.81 36.19
C LEU A 11 22.10 16.69 35.59
N VAL A 12 21.15 16.18 36.36
CA VAL A 12 20.18 15.16 35.86
C VAL A 12 19.33 15.73 34.73
N TYR A 13 18.89 16.98 34.83
CA TYR A 13 18.13 17.62 33.75
C TYR A 13 18.98 17.84 32.50
N ALA A 14 20.23 18.20 32.65
CA ALA A 14 21.17 18.34 31.54
C ALA A 14 21.46 16.99 30.86
N GLU A 15 21.67 15.92 31.63
CA GLU A 15 21.87 14.57 31.09
C GLU A 15 20.64 14.06 30.33
N ILE A 16 19.41 14.25 30.86
CA ILE A 16 18.19 13.88 30.21
C ILE A 16 18.01 14.67 28.91
N THR A 17 18.32 15.96 28.92
CA THR A 17 18.20 16.83 27.74
C THR A 17 19.25 16.48 26.68
N ILE A 18 20.47 16.19 27.06
CA ILE A 18 21.56 15.78 26.16
C ILE A 18 21.24 14.38 25.59
N SER A 19 20.77 13.45 26.41
CA SER A 19 20.36 12.11 25.97
C SER A 19 19.21 12.15 24.98
N SER A 20 18.22 13.02 25.19
CA SER A 20 17.11 13.20 24.24
C SER A 20 17.54 13.87 22.93
N LEU A 21 18.49 14.81 22.98
CA LEU A 21 19.09 15.46 21.82
C LEU A 21 19.97 14.48 21.01
N THR A 22 20.77 13.67 21.67
CA THR A 22 21.62 12.66 21.01
C THR A 22 20.79 11.51 20.43
N ALA A 23 19.73 11.09 21.10
CA ALA A 23 18.78 10.12 20.55
C ALA A 23 18.10 10.61 19.25
N ASN A 24 17.78 11.90 19.17
CA ASN A 24 17.22 12.49 17.95
C ASN A 24 18.25 12.67 16.81
N VAL A 25 19.52 12.88 17.13
CA VAL A 25 20.60 13.11 16.15
C VAL A 25 21.10 11.80 15.52
N THR A 26 20.96 10.66 16.20
CA THR A 26 21.42 9.35 15.70
C THR A 26 20.37 8.56 14.93
N MET A 27 19.13 9.05 14.79
CA MET A 27 18.14 8.41 13.96
C MET A 27 18.45 8.63 12.48
N THR A 28 19.17 7.69 11.87
CA THR A 28 19.27 7.64 10.42
C THR A 28 17.89 7.33 9.83
N PRO A 29 17.54 7.83 8.63
CA PRO A 29 16.26 7.51 7.98
C PRO A 29 15.99 6.01 7.86
N GLU A 30 17.03 5.19 7.97
CA GLU A 30 16.98 3.73 7.89
C GLU A 30 16.53 3.06 9.21
N SER A 31 16.68 3.76 10.35
CA SER A 31 16.31 3.29 11.70
C SER A 31 14.90 3.69 12.13
N LEU A 32 14.21 4.53 11.35
CA LEU A 32 12.85 4.96 11.69
C LEU A 32 11.88 3.79 11.55
N PRO A 33 10.99 3.58 12.54
CA PRO A 33 9.90 2.62 12.40
C PRO A 33 9.07 2.92 11.14
N LEU A 34 8.66 1.90 10.41
CA LEU A 34 7.98 2.04 9.12
C LEU A 34 6.73 2.95 9.17
N ASN A 35 6.06 2.99 10.32
CA ASN A 35 4.90 3.84 10.54
C ASN A 35 5.22 5.34 10.64
N HIS A 36 6.48 5.74 10.77
CA HIS A 36 6.93 7.14 10.77
C HIS A 36 7.45 7.61 9.40
N LEU A 37 7.58 6.70 8.45
CA LEU A 37 8.03 7.05 7.10
C LEU A 37 6.98 7.91 6.37
N PRO A 38 7.43 8.86 5.51
CA PRO A 38 6.54 9.75 4.77
C PRO A 38 5.70 8.97 3.75
N THR A 39 4.52 9.50 3.43
CA THR A 39 3.70 8.99 2.33
C THR A 39 4.35 9.31 0.99
N PRO A 40 4.36 8.37 0.02
CA PRO A 40 4.94 8.62 -1.28
C PRO A 40 4.15 9.71 -2.03
N PRO A 41 4.80 10.54 -2.85
CA PRO A 41 4.10 11.48 -3.72
C PRO A 41 3.23 10.71 -4.73
N ILE A 42 2.10 11.29 -5.12
CA ILE A 42 1.10 10.63 -5.96
C ILE A 42 1.65 10.12 -7.30
N TRP A 43 2.54 10.87 -7.93
CA TRP A 43 3.11 10.48 -9.22
C TRP A 43 3.90 9.17 -9.15
N ARG A 44 4.62 8.90 -8.04
CA ARG A 44 5.32 7.61 -7.84
C ARG A 44 4.32 6.46 -7.71
N HIS A 45 3.22 6.70 -7.01
CA HIS A 45 2.16 5.70 -6.88
C HIS A 45 1.50 5.41 -8.24
N MET A 46 1.23 6.44 -9.04
CA MET A 46 0.68 6.28 -10.39
C MET A 46 1.62 5.48 -11.29
N LEU A 47 2.93 5.78 -11.27
CA LEU A 47 3.91 5.03 -12.05
C LEU A 47 4.06 3.58 -11.57
N ALA A 48 4.00 3.33 -10.26
CA ALA A 48 3.97 1.97 -9.72
C ALA A 48 2.73 1.20 -10.20
N MET A 49 1.55 1.84 -10.18
CA MET A 49 0.31 1.24 -10.70
C MET A 49 0.38 0.95 -12.19
N LEU A 50 0.96 1.86 -12.99
CA LEU A 50 1.17 1.65 -14.42
C LEU A 50 2.10 0.44 -14.68
N TYR A 51 3.16 0.32 -13.91
CA TYR A 51 4.07 -0.82 -14.00
C TYR A 51 3.38 -2.14 -13.63
N ASP A 52 2.60 -2.14 -12.55
CA ASP A 52 1.82 -3.31 -12.13
C ASP A 52 0.75 -3.67 -13.16
N LEU A 53 0.12 -2.68 -13.82
CA LEU A 53 -0.83 -2.92 -14.90
C LEU A 53 -0.18 -3.65 -16.07
N LEU A 54 1.05 -3.25 -16.47
CA LEU A 54 1.81 -3.93 -17.52
C LEU A 54 2.14 -5.39 -17.15
N LEU A 55 2.31 -5.68 -15.85
CA LEU A 55 2.56 -7.05 -15.37
C LEU A 55 1.28 -7.89 -15.31
N ILE A 56 0.14 -7.28 -14.99
CA ILE A 56 -1.16 -7.98 -14.93
C ILE A 56 -1.71 -8.27 -16.32
N LEU A 57 -1.42 -7.43 -17.30
CA LEU A 57 -1.94 -7.55 -18.67
C LEU A 57 -1.65 -8.93 -19.31
N PRO A 58 -0.41 -9.47 -19.28
CA PRO A 58 -0.14 -10.82 -19.78
C PRO A 58 -0.92 -11.91 -19.04
N LEU A 59 -1.18 -11.76 -17.75
CA LEU A 59 -1.99 -12.70 -16.98
C LEU A 59 -3.45 -12.69 -17.45
N PHE A 60 -4.00 -11.52 -17.71
CA PHE A 60 -5.34 -11.40 -18.31
C PHE A 60 -5.40 -12.02 -19.71
N MET A 61 -4.39 -11.76 -20.54
CA MET A 61 -4.32 -12.34 -21.89
C MET A 61 -4.27 -13.87 -21.83
N ALA A 62 -3.42 -14.44 -20.98
CA ALA A 62 -3.29 -15.88 -20.82
C ALA A 62 -4.59 -16.50 -20.27
N ALA A 63 -5.22 -15.89 -19.27
CA ALA A 63 -6.48 -16.35 -18.71
C ALA A 63 -7.61 -16.29 -19.75
N THR A 64 -7.69 -15.21 -20.53
CA THR A 64 -8.68 -15.06 -21.60
C THR A 64 -8.44 -16.05 -22.72
N ALA A 65 -7.20 -16.24 -23.16
CA ALA A 65 -6.86 -17.23 -24.18
C ALA A 65 -7.24 -18.66 -23.75
N THR A 66 -6.96 -19.01 -22.49
CA THR A 66 -7.35 -20.30 -21.91
C THR A 66 -8.88 -20.45 -21.88
N TRP A 67 -9.58 -19.39 -21.48
CA TRP A 67 -11.05 -19.36 -21.46
C TRP A 67 -11.62 -19.62 -22.85
N VAL A 68 -11.16 -18.87 -23.83
CA VAL A 68 -11.62 -18.98 -25.24
C VAL A 68 -11.29 -20.35 -25.82
N ALA A 69 -10.15 -20.92 -25.50
CA ALA A 69 -9.76 -22.24 -25.98
C ALA A 69 -10.66 -23.38 -25.42
N ILE A 70 -11.15 -23.24 -24.18
CA ILE A 70 -11.97 -24.28 -23.52
C ILE A 70 -13.46 -24.08 -23.77
N LEU A 71 -13.95 -22.86 -23.69
CA LEU A 71 -15.40 -22.56 -23.70
C LEU A 71 -15.87 -21.78 -24.93
N GLY A 72 -14.94 -21.42 -25.82
CA GLY A 72 -15.24 -20.57 -26.98
C GLY A 72 -15.33 -19.08 -26.65
N PRO A 73 -15.46 -18.21 -27.68
CA PRO A 73 -15.55 -16.76 -27.51
C PRO A 73 -16.84 -16.37 -26.79
N THR A 74 -16.72 -15.38 -25.86
CA THR A 74 -17.85 -14.93 -25.02
C THR A 74 -18.50 -13.61 -25.48
N ASP A 75 -18.16 -13.14 -26.65
CA ASP A 75 -18.49 -11.80 -27.18
C ASP A 75 -19.84 -11.75 -27.91
N SER A 76 -20.48 -12.87 -28.16
CA SER A 76 -21.80 -12.85 -28.80
C SER A 76 -22.87 -12.47 -27.78
N ILE A 77 -23.73 -11.52 -28.16
CA ILE A 77 -24.91 -11.09 -27.37
C ILE A 77 -25.88 -12.28 -27.16
N ALA A 78 -25.81 -13.29 -28.01
CA ALA A 78 -26.64 -14.50 -27.96
C ALA A 78 -26.19 -15.53 -26.91
N GLN A 79 -25.02 -15.34 -26.26
CA GLN A 79 -24.54 -16.28 -25.25
C GLN A 79 -25.20 -16.06 -23.88
N PRO A 80 -25.38 -17.13 -23.08
CA PRO A 80 -25.91 -17.02 -21.73
C PRO A 80 -25.02 -16.13 -20.87
N ALA A 81 -25.60 -15.40 -19.91
CA ALA A 81 -24.88 -14.47 -19.05
C ALA A 81 -23.83 -15.15 -18.16
N VAL A 82 -24.02 -16.43 -17.83
CA VAL A 82 -23.18 -17.19 -16.90
C VAL A 82 -21.69 -17.23 -17.31
N PRO A 83 -21.31 -17.60 -18.55
CA PRO A 83 -19.89 -17.60 -18.96
C PRO A 83 -19.23 -16.23 -18.84
N ARG A 84 -19.97 -15.16 -19.17
CA ARG A 84 -19.47 -13.78 -19.01
C ARG A 84 -19.18 -13.42 -17.54
N VAL A 85 -20.11 -13.71 -16.65
CA VAL A 85 -19.95 -13.46 -15.21
C VAL A 85 -18.75 -14.23 -14.67
N LEU A 86 -18.57 -15.48 -15.06
CA LEU A 86 -17.42 -16.30 -14.64
C LEU A 86 -16.09 -15.74 -15.16
N GLN A 87 -16.05 -15.21 -16.39
CA GLN A 87 -14.86 -14.58 -16.94
C GLN A 87 -14.48 -13.31 -16.17
N TRP A 88 -15.46 -12.44 -15.89
CA TRP A 88 -15.23 -11.23 -15.05
C TRP A 88 -14.79 -11.59 -13.63
N ALA A 89 -15.39 -12.61 -13.04
CA ALA A 89 -14.99 -13.13 -11.73
C ALA A 89 -13.54 -13.66 -11.75
N GLY A 90 -13.16 -14.34 -12.83
CA GLY A 90 -11.79 -14.80 -13.04
C GLY A 90 -10.78 -13.65 -13.11
N TRP A 91 -11.07 -12.59 -13.84
CA TRP A 91 -10.22 -11.39 -13.90
C TRP A 91 -10.12 -10.71 -12.54
N LEU A 92 -11.23 -10.56 -11.83
CA LEU A 92 -11.24 -10.01 -10.47
C LEU A 92 -10.38 -10.87 -9.52
N LEU A 93 -10.49 -12.18 -9.61
CA LEU A 93 -9.70 -13.10 -8.81
C LEU A 93 -8.19 -12.96 -9.09
N ILE A 94 -7.80 -12.81 -10.37
CA ILE A 94 -6.40 -12.54 -10.74
C ILE A 94 -5.88 -11.28 -10.07
N VAL A 95 -6.65 -10.18 -10.09
CA VAL A 95 -6.28 -8.91 -9.43
C VAL A 95 -6.12 -9.11 -7.93
N ILE A 96 -7.09 -9.75 -7.28
CA ILE A 96 -7.06 -10.01 -5.83
C ILE A 96 -5.85 -10.85 -5.43
N LEU A 97 -5.59 -11.92 -6.19
CA LEU A 97 -4.46 -12.81 -5.91
C LEU A 97 -3.12 -12.12 -6.17
N PHE A 98 -2.99 -11.38 -7.28
CA PHE A 98 -1.78 -10.64 -7.59
C PHE A 98 -1.42 -9.66 -6.47
N PHE A 99 -2.29 -8.71 -6.17
CA PHE A 99 -2.01 -7.74 -5.12
C PHE A 99 -1.94 -8.37 -3.73
N GLY A 100 -2.84 -9.30 -3.41
CA GLY A 100 -2.89 -9.97 -2.12
C GLY A 100 -1.62 -10.74 -1.80
N ILE A 101 -1.10 -11.53 -2.74
CA ILE A 101 0.13 -12.31 -2.57
C ILE A 101 1.33 -11.39 -2.36
N PHE A 102 1.50 -10.38 -3.21
CA PHE A 102 2.63 -9.46 -3.11
C PHE A 102 2.61 -8.64 -1.81
N TRP A 103 1.45 -8.10 -1.44
CA TRP A 103 1.34 -7.31 -0.20
C TRP A 103 1.51 -8.16 1.06
N ARG A 104 1.04 -9.42 1.04
CA ARG A 104 1.23 -10.35 2.15
C ARG A 104 2.67 -10.80 2.32
N ARG A 105 3.38 -11.07 1.21
CA ARG A 105 4.77 -11.57 1.25
C ARG A 105 5.77 -10.47 1.58
N GLY A 106 5.69 -9.32 0.90
CA GLY A 106 6.69 -8.26 0.98
C GLY A 106 6.14 -6.88 1.35
N GLY A 107 4.83 -6.68 1.32
CA GLY A 107 4.21 -5.36 1.41
C GLY A 107 4.40 -4.53 0.14
N GLN A 108 4.92 -5.12 -0.95
CA GLN A 108 5.26 -4.41 -2.18
C GLN A 108 4.97 -5.28 -3.39
N THR A 109 4.35 -4.71 -4.42
CA THR A 109 4.35 -5.25 -5.78
C THR A 109 5.69 -4.96 -6.47
N LEU A 110 5.90 -5.50 -7.66
CA LEU A 110 7.11 -5.22 -8.44
C LEU A 110 7.16 -3.74 -8.86
N GLY A 111 6.03 -3.15 -9.26
CA GLY A 111 5.94 -1.73 -9.53
C GLY A 111 6.25 -0.89 -8.30
N MET A 112 5.71 -1.25 -7.14
CA MET A 112 5.99 -0.56 -5.88
C MET A 112 7.47 -0.67 -5.46
N GLN A 113 8.15 -1.79 -5.74
CA GLN A 113 9.58 -1.96 -5.48
C GLN A 113 10.42 -0.99 -6.32
N ALA A 114 10.12 -0.86 -7.61
CA ALA A 114 10.82 0.05 -8.51
C ALA A 114 10.76 1.51 -8.01
N TRP A 115 9.64 1.90 -7.39
CA TRP A 115 9.41 3.26 -6.90
C TRP A 115 9.62 3.41 -5.38
N ARG A 116 10.16 2.38 -4.71
CA ARG A 116 10.42 2.36 -3.27
C ARG A 116 9.19 2.63 -2.40
N ILE A 117 8.03 2.19 -2.85
CA ILE A 117 6.77 2.29 -2.12
C ILE A 117 6.53 0.98 -1.39
N LYS A 118 6.04 1.04 -0.15
CA LYS A 118 5.65 -0.13 0.63
C LYS A 118 4.28 0.08 1.24
N LEU A 119 3.48 -0.98 1.24
CA LEU A 119 2.20 -1.03 1.92
C LEU A 119 2.41 -1.62 3.31
N ILE A 120 1.92 -0.93 4.31
CA ILE A 120 1.96 -1.36 5.72
C ILE A 120 0.60 -1.13 6.37
N THR A 121 0.36 -1.79 7.48
CA THR A 121 -0.73 -1.45 8.41
C THR A 121 -0.38 -0.19 9.20
N GLN A 122 -1.33 0.34 9.96
CA GLN A 122 -1.05 1.46 10.86
C GLN A 122 -0.04 1.10 11.96
N SER A 123 0.05 -0.19 12.35
CA SER A 123 1.08 -0.71 13.27
C SER A 123 2.47 -0.91 12.63
N GLY A 124 2.61 -0.68 11.33
CA GLY A 124 3.90 -0.89 10.62
C GLY A 124 4.09 -2.32 10.09
N GLU A 125 3.14 -3.21 10.29
CA GLU A 125 3.19 -4.60 9.88
C GLU A 125 2.75 -4.82 8.43
N ARG A 126 2.86 -6.08 7.95
CA ARG A 126 2.34 -6.48 6.64
C ARG A 126 0.81 -6.58 6.67
N PRO A 127 0.10 -6.19 5.60
CA PRO A 127 -1.35 -6.32 5.55
C PRO A 127 -1.81 -7.77 5.67
N THR A 128 -2.95 -8.00 6.29
CA THR A 128 -3.66 -9.28 6.28
C THR A 128 -4.41 -9.48 4.95
N TRP A 129 -4.84 -10.71 4.66
CA TRP A 129 -5.68 -10.99 3.48
C TRP A 129 -6.96 -10.17 3.46
N LYS A 130 -7.61 -9.99 4.62
CA LYS A 130 -8.82 -9.17 4.75
C LYS A 130 -8.53 -7.71 4.37
N GLN A 131 -7.45 -7.14 4.87
CA GLN A 131 -7.05 -5.76 4.56
C GLN A 131 -6.68 -5.59 3.08
N ALA A 132 -5.96 -6.57 2.50
CA ALA A 132 -5.62 -6.56 1.09
C ALA A 132 -6.89 -6.62 0.21
N LEU A 133 -7.85 -7.48 0.55
CA LEU A 133 -9.12 -7.59 -0.16
C LEU A 133 -9.93 -6.28 -0.08
N ILE A 134 -10.12 -5.73 1.12
CA ILE A 134 -10.83 -4.45 1.30
C ILE A 134 -10.15 -3.34 0.49
N ARG A 135 -8.81 -3.32 0.47
CA ARG A 135 -8.04 -2.35 -0.29
C ARG A 135 -8.26 -2.47 -1.79
N VAL A 136 -8.20 -3.69 -2.34
CA VAL A 136 -8.44 -3.95 -3.78
C VAL A 136 -9.86 -3.53 -4.15
N MET A 137 -10.86 -3.96 -3.37
CA MET A 137 -12.26 -3.61 -3.64
C MET A 137 -12.50 -2.10 -3.56
N GLY A 138 -11.93 -1.44 -2.56
CA GLY A 138 -12.01 0.01 -2.42
C GLY A 138 -11.29 0.78 -3.54
N ALA A 139 -10.16 0.26 -4.04
CA ALA A 139 -9.45 0.83 -5.18
C ALA A 139 -10.24 0.67 -6.49
N LEU A 140 -10.85 -0.49 -6.71
CA LEU A 140 -11.72 -0.74 -7.87
C LEU A 140 -12.96 0.16 -7.82
N LEU A 141 -13.62 0.28 -6.66
CA LEU A 141 -14.75 1.19 -6.49
C LEU A 141 -14.33 2.65 -6.74
N SER A 142 -13.17 3.04 -6.26
CA SER A 142 -12.63 4.38 -6.55
C SER A 142 -12.38 4.59 -8.05
N ALA A 143 -11.87 3.59 -8.75
CA ALA A 143 -11.63 3.67 -10.20
C ALA A 143 -12.95 3.79 -10.98
N THR A 144 -14.00 3.04 -10.62
CA THR A 144 -15.32 3.14 -11.25
C THR A 144 -16.01 4.49 -10.99
N LEU A 145 -15.68 5.15 -9.87
CA LEU A 145 -16.14 6.49 -9.52
C LEU A 145 -15.17 7.59 -10.02
N PHE A 146 -14.61 7.43 -11.21
CA PHE A 146 -13.69 8.40 -11.84
C PHE A 146 -12.47 8.77 -10.98
N GLY A 147 -12.03 7.86 -10.12
CA GLY A 147 -10.87 8.05 -9.27
C GLY A 147 -11.10 8.93 -8.03
N LEU A 148 -12.36 9.19 -7.63
CA LEU A 148 -12.68 10.06 -6.49
C LEU A 148 -11.94 9.64 -5.20
N GLY A 149 -11.77 8.34 -4.94
CA GLY A 149 -11.04 7.86 -3.78
C GLY A 149 -9.53 8.17 -3.84
N TYR A 150 -8.96 8.34 -5.06
CA TYR A 150 -7.58 8.81 -5.23
C TYR A 150 -7.49 10.33 -5.10
N ILE A 151 -8.48 11.07 -5.63
CA ILE A 151 -8.57 12.53 -5.52
C ILE A 151 -8.78 12.96 -4.07
N TRP A 152 -9.48 12.15 -3.28
CA TRP A 152 -9.72 12.40 -1.85
C TRP A 152 -8.44 12.68 -1.05
N ARG A 153 -7.31 12.12 -1.49
CA ARG A 153 -6.01 12.39 -0.88
C ARG A 153 -5.65 13.87 -0.79
N PHE A 154 -6.07 14.68 -1.77
CA PHE A 154 -5.76 16.12 -1.80
C PHE A 154 -6.59 16.92 -0.80
N VAL A 155 -7.74 16.38 -0.38
CA VAL A 155 -8.65 17.00 0.59
C VAL A 155 -8.42 16.44 2.00
N SER A 156 -7.87 15.23 2.09
CA SER A 156 -7.65 14.52 3.35
C SER A 156 -6.44 15.09 4.10
N ALA A 157 -6.63 15.44 5.37
CA ALA A 157 -5.57 16.00 6.22
C ALA A 157 -4.36 15.05 6.42
N ASP A 158 -4.59 13.74 6.33
CA ASP A 158 -3.58 12.67 6.48
C ASP A 158 -3.03 12.18 5.13
N ASN A 159 -3.38 12.81 4.00
CA ASN A 159 -3.01 12.39 2.66
C ASN A 159 -3.35 10.92 2.35
N ALA A 160 -4.40 10.38 2.96
CA ALA A 160 -4.85 9.01 2.80
C ALA A 160 -5.89 8.88 1.70
N TYR A 161 -5.86 7.77 0.97
CA TYR A 161 -6.91 7.38 0.03
C TYR A 161 -8.11 6.78 0.77
N TRP A 162 -9.29 6.67 0.14
CA TRP A 162 -10.44 5.97 0.72
C TRP A 162 -10.11 4.54 1.11
N HIS A 163 -9.50 3.80 0.20
CA HIS A 163 -9.13 2.41 0.41
C HIS A 163 -8.03 2.24 1.48
N ASP A 164 -7.21 3.26 1.75
CA ASP A 164 -6.27 3.28 2.88
C ASP A 164 -7.02 3.23 4.21
N ARG A 165 -8.01 4.12 4.36
CA ARG A 165 -8.81 4.22 5.58
C ARG A 165 -9.66 2.97 5.82
N TRP A 166 -10.34 2.47 4.78
CA TRP A 166 -11.20 1.29 4.90
C TRP A 166 -10.43 0.01 5.21
N SER A 167 -9.24 -0.13 4.69
CA SER A 167 -8.39 -1.29 4.93
C SER A 167 -7.52 -1.18 6.18
N GLY A 168 -7.40 0.01 6.79
CA GLY A 168 -6.47 0.27 7.89
C GLY A 168 -5.00 0.10 7.48
N THR A 169 -4.69 0.40 6.21
CA THR A 169 -3.34 0.32 5.63
C THR A 169 -2.89 1.67 5.11
N ARG A 170 -1.60 1.85 4.90
CA ARG A 170 -1.04 3.08 4.31
C ARG A 170 0.17 2.77 3.44
N LEU A 171 0.41 3.64 2.48
CA LEU A 171 1.62 3.61 1.68
C LEU A 171 2.71 4.45 2.34
N VAL A 172 3.92 3.92 2.36
CA VAL A 172 5.11 4.61 2.86
C VAL A 172 6.22 4.61 1.82
N LEU A 173 7.05 5.65 1.83
CA LEU A 173 8.22 5.77 0.98
C LEU A 173 9.44 5.25 1.72
N ILE A 174 10.06 4.19 1.19
CA ILE A 174 11.29 3.62 1.77
C ILE A 174 12.50 4.48 1.39
N PRO A 175 13.39 4.79 2.34
CA PRO A 175 14.65 5.49 2.07
C PRO A 175 15.48 4.78 0.99
N LYS A 176 16.33 5.53 0.29
CA LYS A 176 17.33 4.93 -0.59
C LYS A 176 18.39 4.27 0.30
N LYS A 177 18.66 2.99 0.05
CA LYS A 177 19.86 2.37 0.64
C LYS A 177 21.07 3.11 0.10
N GLY A 178 21.88 3.63 1.04
CA GLY A 178 23.15 4.27 0.71
C GLY A 178 24.11 3.31 0.03
#